data_acc8e58a44a5b8ee8d71ec6d16082546
#
_entry.id   acc8e58a44a5b8ee8d71ec6d16082546
#
_cell.length_a   1.000
_cell.length_b   1.000
_cell.length_c   1.000
_cell.angle_alpha   90.00
_cell.angle_beta   90.00
_cell.angle_gamma   90.00
#
_symmetry.space_group_name_H-M   'P 1'
#
loop_
_entity.id
_entity.type
_entity.pdbx_description
1 polymer ?
#
loop_
_entity_poly.entity_id
_entity_poly.type
_entity_poly.pdbx_seq_one_letter_code
_entity_poly.pdbx_strand_id
1 'polypeptide(L)'
;MKLALEKGFYFPSCEIYAVAPAGFWEYGPTGLKVKNKLIDLWRREIVRRDGMLEIDGSQIMSRSVFEASGHIENFTDPVIKCTECGSTFRADRLISERIGKDIPERTPNDEIDAIINSEGIRCPSCKGKFGITTRFNMMFRVEIGPSAEEAYLRPETCQTIFVDFPRVYKTMRGKLPLGIAQLGKSFRNEIAPRQSLLRLREFYQAEVEIFCNPSKLDSLPFFDELSNTILRISTDGLSVEEVTTNEGLKGGLLPNKLVAYYLSILADFYSKTGIDMKRTRFRKLGENERAFYASIAFDFEVETSVGWLELVACNYRSDHDLRGHSTVSKQNLEVIDPSDQSKILPHVFELSMGIDRSIYAILEHSFYEDSEHDDRVVLRLKPYLAPVLVGILPLVNRNGLSEKSQIIYSELKREFDTYYDDSGSIGRRYRRLEQIGVPFAITVDKITLQDDSVTVRQRDTMHQERIKVSGLKEYLRRSLQSS
;
A
#
# COMPACT_ATOMS: atom_id res chain seq x y z
N MET A 1 -9.34 -0.99 -14.27
CA MET A 1 -8.03 -0.76 -14.91
C MET A 1 -8.09 0.21 -16.10
N LYS A 2 -8.94 0.00 -17.13
CA LYS A 2 -9.04 0.87 -18.31
C LYS A 2 -9.25 2.35 -17.96
N LEU A 3 -10.21 2.66 -17.09
CA LEU A 3 -10.48 4.03 -16.63
C LEU A 3 -9.24 4.68 -16.00
N ALA A 4 -8.51 3.96 -15.17
CA ALA A 4 -7.32 4.48 -14.49
C ALA A 4 -6.21 4.87 -15.48
N LEU A 5 -5.99 4.08 -16.53
CA LEU A 5 -5.06 4.39 -17.61
C LEU A 5 -5.52 5.64 -18.39
N GLU A 6 -6.79 5.65 -18.83
CA GLU A 6 -7.35 6.77 -19.63
C GLU A 6 -7.38 8.11 -18.87
N LYS A 7 -7.46 8.05 -17.53
CA LYS A 7 -7.54 9.26 -16.69
C LYS A 7 -6.22 9.63 -16.02
N GLY A 8 -5.12 8.98 -16.42
CA GLY A 8 -3.77 9.33 -15.98
C GLY A 8 -3.53 9.07 -14.49
N PHE A 9 -4.13 8.00 -13.93
CA PHE A 9 -3.78 7.55 -12.60
C PHE A 9 -2.42 6.87 -12.60
N TYR A 10 -2.22 5.92 -13.50
CA TYR A 10 -0.94 5.23 -13.71
C TYR A 10 -0.85 4.67 -15.13
N PHE A 11 0.35 4.42 -15.59
CA PHE A 11 0.64 3.86 -16.92
C PHE A 11 1.97 3.08 -16.92
N PRO A 12 2.20 2.19 -17.91
CA PRO A 12 3.46 1.48 -18.00
C PRO A 12 4.66 2.43 -18.17
N SER A 13 5.76 2.14 -17.47
CA SER A 13 7.00 2.91 -17.67
C SER A 13 7.58 2.66 -19.05
N CYS A 14 8.16 3.69 -19.65
CA CYS A 14 8.84 3.62 -20.95
C CYS A 14 7.94 3.13 -22.10
N GLU A 15 6.65 3.38 -22.06
CA GLU A 15 5.62 2.87 -22.99
C GLU A 15 5.94 3.16 -24.48
N ILE A 16 6.71 4.20 -24.75
CA ILE A 16 7.12 4.55 -26.12
C ILE A 16 8.14 3.56 -26.72
N TYR A 17 8.75 2.69 -25.91
CA TYR A 17 9.72 1.71 -26.36
C TYR A 17 9.09 0.31 -26.45
N ALA A 18 9.16 -0.31 -27.64
CA ALA A 18 8.59 -1.63 -27.88
C ALA A 18 9.18 -2.77 -27.00
N VAL A 19 10.37 -2.56 -26.47
CA VAL A 19 11.11 -3.51 -25.63
C VAL A 19 11.17 -3.11 -24.17
N ALA A 20 10.27 -2.23 -23.70
CA ALA A 20 10.21 -1.84 -22.30
C ALA A 20 10.03 -3.06 -21.38
N PRO A 21 10.84 -3.22 -20.31
CA PRO A 21 10.71 -4.36 -19.43
C PRO A 21 9.40 -4.29 -18.63
N ALA A 22 8.73 -5.44 -18.47
CA ALA A 22 7.50 -5.55 -17.70
C ALA A 22 7.74 -5.31 -16.20
N GLY A 23 6.69 -4.91 -15.47
CA GLY A 23 6.71 -4.75 -14.02
C GLY A 23 7.17 -3.39 -13.52
N PHE A 24 7.33 -2.41 -14.42
CA PHE A 24 7.58 -1.02 -14.09
C PHE A 24 6.39 -0.16 -14.48
N TRP A 25 5.89 0.61 -13.53
CA TRP A 25 4.72 1.47 -13.70
C TRP A 25 4.99 2.84 -13.09
N GLU A 26 4.37 3.85 -13.65
CA GLU A 26 4.52 5.24 -13.23
C GLU A 26 3.16 5.81 -12.83
N TYR A 27 3.15 6.69 -11.82
CA TYR A 27 1.97 7.47 -11.51
C TYR A 27 1.87 8.67 -12.43
N GLY A 28 0.73 8.80 -13.11
CA GLY A 28 0.37 10.01 -13.81
C GLY A 28 -0.04 11.14 -12.86
N PRO A 29 -0.31 12.33 -13.37
CA PRO A 29 -0.64 13.51 -12.53
C PRO A 29 -1.82 13.30 -11.60
N THR A 30 -2.83 12.54 -12.04
CA THR A 30 -4.03 12.21 -11.24
C THR A 30 -3.69 11.24 -10.11
N GLY A 31 -3.00 10.14 -10.44
CA GLY A 31 -2.65 9.11 -9.47
C GLY A 31 -1.61 9.56 -8.45
N LEU A 32 -0.64 10.40 -8.86
CA LEU A 32 0.35 10.96 -7.93
C LEU A 32 -0.31 11.76 -6.80
N LYS A 33 -1.36 12.53 -7.10
CA LYS A 33 -2.10 13.27 -6.09
C LYS A 33 -2.81 12.34 -5.09
N VAL A 34 -3.46 11.28 -5.60
CA VAL A 34 -4.09 10.26 -4.73
C VAL A 34 -3.05 9.58 -3.86
N LYS A 35 -1.90 9.17 -4.43
CA LYS A 35 -0.80 8.55 -3.71
C LYS A 35 -0.29 9.44 -2.57
N ASN A 36 -0.01 10.71 -2.85
CA ASN A 36 0.51 11.62 -1.84
C ASN A 36 -0.51 11.84 -0.70
N LYS A 37 -1.79 11.97 -1.02
CA LYS A 37 -2.87 12.10 -0.02
C LYS A 37 -3.04 10.83 0.83
N LEU A 38 -2.88 9.64 0.25
CA LEU A 38 -2.87 8.38 1.00
C LEU A 38 -1.67 8.31 1.94
N ILE A 39 -0.49 8.74 1.49
CA ILE A 39 0.73 8.82 2.32
C ILE A 39 0.53 9.82 3.47
N ASP A 40 -0.06 10.98 3.22
CA ASP A 40 -0.34 11.96 4.26
C ASP A 40 -1.37 11.44 5.27
N LEU A 41 -2.36 10.68 4.82
CA LEU A 41 -3.30 9.96 5.68
C LEU A 41 -2.57 8.92 6.55
N TRP A 42 -1.68 8.11 5.98
CA TRP A 42 -0.86 7.13 6.70
C TRP A 42 0.03 7.80 7.76
N ARG A 43 0.70 8.90 7.42
CA ARG A 43 1.48 9.68 8.39
C ARG A 43 0.63 10.23 9.53
N ARG A 44 -0.60 10.65 9.24
CA ARG A 44 -1.51 11.21 10.25
C ARG A 44 -2.07 10.14 11.18
N GLU A 45 -2.57 9.05 10.61
CA GLU A 45 -3.37 8.05 11.33
C GLU A 45 -2.52 6.95 11.99
N ILE A 46 -1.29 6.72 11.49
CA ILE A 46 -0.38 5.71 12.02
C ILE A 46 0.83 6.37 12.67
N VAL A 47 1.65 7.09 11.90
CA VAL A 47 2.95 7.58 12.41
C VAL A 47 2.78 8.62 13.51
N ARG A 48 1.98 9.67 13.28
CA ARG A 48 1.77 10.74 14.27
C ARG A 48 0.93 10.32 15.46
N ARG A 49 0.01 9.39 15.29
CA ARG A 49 -0.88 8.90 16.35
C ARG A 49 -0.09 8.44 17.57
N ASP A 50 0.94 7.63 17.37
CA ASP A 50 1.77 7.07 18.44
C ASP A 50 3.12 7.80 18.60
N GLY A 51 3.27 8.97 17.97
CA GLY A 51 4.51 9.75 18.07
C GLY A 51 5.73 9.02 17.50
N MET A 52 5.53 8.20 16.48
CA MET A 52 6.59 7.43 15.83
C MET A 52 7.58 8.35 15.12
N LEU A 53 8.80 7.87 14.95
CA LEU A 53 9.87 8.57 14.27
C LEU A 53 9.90 8.14 12.80
N GLU A 54 9.92 9.08 11.87
CA GLU A 54 10.07 8.78 10.44
C GLU A 54 11.51 9.05 10.01
N ILE A 55 12.11 8.08 9.28
CA ILE A 55 13.45 8.20 8.69
C ILE A 55 13.39 8.06 7.17
N ASP A 56 14.46 8.49 6.50
CA ASP A 56 14.65 8.28 5.06
C ASP A 56 16.03 7.64 4.82
N GLY A 57 16.05 6.33 4.66
CA GLY A 57 17.24 5.52 4.51
C GLY A 57 17.62 5.24 3.05
N SER A 58 18.86 4.78 2.85
CA SER A 58 19.42 4.47 1.54
C SER A 58 18.67 3.35 0.81
N GLN A 59 18.51 3.49 -0.49
CA GLN A 59 17.91 2.46 -1.36
C GLN A 59 18.95 1.42 -1.81
N ILE A 60 20.22 1.81 -1.89
CA ILE A 60 21.36 0.93 -2.22
C ILE A 60 22.06 0.60 -0.91
N MET A 61 22.22 -0.68 -0.62
CA MET A 61 22.78 -1.15 0.63
C MET A 61 23.85 -2.22 0.37
N SER A 62 24.84 -2.30 1.27
CA SER A 62 25.93 -3.26 1.17
C SER A 62 25.43 -4.70 1.32
N ARG A 63 26.12 -5.65 0.72
CA ARG A 63 25.87 -7.09 0.81
C ARG A 63 25.73 -7.56 2.25
N SER A 64 26.56 -7.06 3.17
CA SER A 64 26.57 -7.47 4.57
C SER A 64 25.26 -7.23 5.32
N VAL A 65 24.49 -6.20 4.92
CA VAL A 65 23.15 -5.95 5.48
C VAL A 65 22.20 -7.10 5.15
N PHE A 66 22.23 -7.58 3.91
CA PHE A 66 21.37 -8.66 3.45
C PHE A 66 21.86 -10.06 3.82
N GLU A 67 23.14 -10.22 4.14
CA GLU A 67 23.66 -11.39 4.85
C GLU A 67 23.14 -11.43 6.29
N ALA A 68 23.19 -10.31 6.98
CA ALA A 68 22.74 -10.19 8.36
C ALA A 68 21.23 -10.48 8.51
N SER A 69 20.41 -9.99 7.60
CA SER A 69 18.96 -10.21 7.57
C SER A 69 18.55 -11.55 6.96
N GLY A 70 19.49 -12.32 6.37
CA GLY A 70 19.22 -13.60 5.73
C GLY A 70 18.61 -13.52 4.32
N HIS A 71 18.48 -12.33 3.72
CA HIS A 71 17.91 -12.17 2.37
C HIS A 71 18.76 -12.78 1.25
N ILE A 72 20.10 -12.80 1.41
CA ILE A 72 20.99 -13.44 0.43
C ILE A 72 20.61 -14.90 0.23
N GLU A 73 20.32 -15.61 1.30
CA GLU A 73 20.07 -17.06 1.28
C GLU A 73 18.60 -17.41 1.06
N ASN A 74 17.68 -16.64 1.65
CA ASN A 74 16.26 -17.03 1.76
C ASN A 74 15.31 -16.28 0.84
N PHE A 75 15.72 -15.13 0.27
CA PHE A 75 14.84 -14.33 -0.59
C PHE A 75 14.88 -14.84 -2.03
N THR A 76 14.45 -16.09 -2.22
CA THR A 76 14.57 -16.81 -3.49
C THR A 76 13.27 -17.47 -3.90
N ASP A 77 12.94 -17.39 -5.21
CA ASP A 77 11.84 -18.11 -5.82
C ASP A 77 12.33 -19.36 -6.56
N PRO A 78 11.57 -20.48 -6.55
CA PRO A 78 11.87 -21.62 -7.40
C PRO A 78 11.54 -21.31 -8.86
N VAL A 79 12.54 -21.44 -9.74
CA VAL A 79 12.38 -21.19 -11.18
C VAL A 79 12.70 -22.40 -12.02
N ILE A 80 11.93 -22.57 -13.09
CA ILE A 80 12.15 -23.62 -14.08
C ILE A 80 12.15 -23.04 -15.48
N LYS A 81 13.07 -23.53 -16.32
CA LYS A 81 13.24 -23.07 -17.70
C LYS A 81 12.83 -24.14 -18.68
N CYS A 82 12.07 -23.77 -19.69
CA CYS A 82 11.76 -24.68 -20.81
C CYS A 82 13.01 -24.94 -21.65
N THR A 83 13.31 -26.21 -21.93
CA THR A 83 14.47 -26.62 -22.72
C THR A 83 14.34 -26.33 -24.22
N GLU A 84 13.11 -26.14 -24.72
CA GLU A 84 12.83 -25.93 -26.14
C GLU A 84 12.72 -24.43 -26.50
N CYS A 85 11.88 -23.65 -25.78
CA CYS A 85 11.65 -22.23 -26.10
C CYS A 85 12.39 -21.25 -25.18
N GLY A 86 13.08 -21.73 -24.13
CA GLY A 86 13.82 -20.91 -23.20
C GLY A 86 12.98 -20.07 -22.22
N SER A 87 11.64 -20.16 -22.28
CA SER A 87 10.77 -19.42 -21.36
C SER A 87 10.97 -19.88 -19.92
N THR A 88 10.98 -18.94 -18.98
CA THR A 88 11.20 -19.16 -17.55
C THR A 88 9.91 -18.92 -16.78
N PHE A 89 9.62 -19.78 -15.81
CA PHE A 89 8.42 -19.75 -14.99
C PHE A 89 8.76 -19.92 -13.50
N ARG A 90 7.91 -19.38 -12.62
CA ARG A 90 7.91 -19.80 -11.22
C ARG A 90 7.36 -21.22 -11.14
N ALA A 91 8.17 -22.13 -10.63
CA ALA A 91 7.85 -23.55 -10.63
C ALA A 91 6.70 -23.89 -9.69
N ASP A 92 6.66 -23.30 -8.49
CA ASP A 92 5.58 -23.43 -7.51
C ASP A 92 4.21 -22.99 -8.09
N ARG A 93 4.16 -21.81 -8.74
CA ARG A 93 2.94 -21.29 -9.37
C ARG A 93 2.48 -22.15 -10.55
N LEU A 94 3.43 -22.58 -11.38
CA LEU A 94 3.13 -23.44 -12.51
C LEU A 94 2.47 -24.76 -12.08
N ILE A 95 2.94 -25.33 -10.96
CA ILE A 95 2.35 -26.54 -10.38
C ILE A 95 0.97 -26.22 -9.80
N SER A 96 0.87 -25.18 -8.95
CA SER A 96 -0.39 -24.79 -8.29
C SER A 96 -1.52 -24.55 -9.30
N GLU A 97 -1.24 -23.85 -10.40
CA GLU A 97 -2.20 -23.62 -11.49
C GLU A 97 -2.65 -24.91 -12.17
N ARG A 98 -1.77 -25.93 -12.23
CA ARG A 98 -2.05 -27.18 -12.92
C ARG A 98 -2.83 -28.17 -12.07
N ILE A 99 -2.45 -28.32 -10.79
CA ILE A 99 -3.03 -29.35 -9.90
C ILE A 99 -4.12 -28.78 -8.97
N GLY A 100 -4.31 -27.44 -8.96
CA GLY A 100 -5.30 -26.76 -8.11
C GLY A 100 -4.97 -26.80 -6.61
N LYS A 101 -3.71 -27.05 -6.26
CA LYS A 101 -3.22 -27.11 -4.87
C LYS A 101 -2.02 -26.17 -4.71
N ASP A 102 -2.02 -25.40 -3.64
CA ASP A 102 -0.92 -24.46 -3.35
C ASP A 102 0.36 -25.23 -2.99
N ILE A 103 1.48 -24.81 -3.59
CA ILE A 103 2.81 -25.34 -3.34
C ILE A 103 3.61 -24.27 -2.60
N PRO A 104 4.09 -24.55 -1.37
CA PRO A 104 4.88 -23.59 -0.61
C PRO A 104 6.16 -23.19 -1.36
N GLU A 105 6.50 -21.89 -1.30
CA GLU A 105 7.70 -21.35 -1.97
C GLU A 105 9.00 -22.04 -1.53
N ARG A 106 9.03 -22.58 -0.32
CA ARG A 106 10.19 -23.30 0.26
C ARG A 106 10.27 -24.77 -0.08
N THR A 107 9.31 -25.31 -0.85
CA THR A 107 9.37 -26.71 -1.28
C THR A 107 10.71 -27.02 -1.93
N PRO A 108 11.43 -28.09 -1.54
CA PRO A 108 12.73 -28.46 -2.12
C PRO A 108 12.66 -28.61 -3.65
N ASN A 109 13.74 -28.25 -4.34
CA ASN A 109 13.77 -28.26 -5.80
C ASN A 109 13.55 -29.66 -6.40
N ASP A 110 14.10 -30.69 -5.76
CA ASP A 110 13.93 -32.10 -6.14
C ASP A 110 12.49 -32.58 -6.00
N GLU A 111 11.75 -32.12 -4.98
CA GLU A 111 10.33 -32.40 -4.79
C GLU A 111 9.50 -31.68 -5.88
N ILE A 112 9.82 -30.41 -6.18
CA ILE A 112 9.20 -29.67 -7.28
C ILE A 112 9.40 -30.40 -8.61
N ASP A 113 10.63 -30.84 -8.91
CA ASP A 113 10.95 -31.58 -10.15
C ASP A 113 10.22 -32.92 -10.19
N ALA A 114 10.09 -33.62 -9.07
CA ALA A 114 9.33 -34.86 -8.97
C ALA A 114 7.84 -34.65 -9.30
N ILE A 115 7.22 -33.58 -8.74
CA ILE A 115 5.81 -33.23 -9.04
C ILE A 115 5.63 -32.89 -10.53
N ILE A 116 6.50 -32.06 -11.11
CA ILE A 116 6.45 -31.68 -12.52
C ILE A 116 6.50 -32.92 -13.44
N ASN A 117 7.37 -33.87 -13.11
CA ASN A 117 7.54 -35.08 -13.88
C ASN A 117 6.35 -36.06 -13.72
N SER A 118 5.88 -36.27 -12.46
CA SER A 118 4.77 -37.19 -12.18
C SER A 118 3.45 -36.70 -12.76
N GLU A 119 3.18 -35.40 -12.69
CA GLU A 119 1.97 -34.77 -13.24
C GLU A 119 2.08 -34.47 -14.74
N GLY A 120 3.22 -34.77 -15.36
CA GLY A 120 3.45 -34.57 -16.80
C GLY A 120 3.31 -33.12 -17.23
N ILE A 121 3.70 -32.17 -16.35
CA ILE A 121 3.55 -30.73 -16.60
C ILE A 121 4.49 -30.31 -17.73
N ARG A 122 3.96 -29.57 -18.69
CA ARG A 122 4.67 -29.08 -19.88
C ARG A 122 4.61 -27.56 -19.98
N CYS A 123 5.56 -27.01 -20.73
CA CYS A 123 5.65 -25.58 -20.97
C CYS A 123 4.32 -25.01 -21.51
N PRO A 124 3.72 -24.01 -20.86
CA PRO A 124 2.49 -23.38 -21.34
C PRO A 124 2.65 -22.75 -22.74
N SER A 125 3.84 -22.25 -23.07
CA SER A 125 4.11 -21.53 -24.31
C SER A 125 4.30 -22.44 -25.53
N CYS A 126 5.04 -23.55 -25.39
CA CYS A 126 5.40 -24.40 -26.55
C CYS A 126 5.10 -25.92 -26.34
N LYS A 127 4.61 -26.30 -25.16
CA LYS A 127 4.37 -27.71 -24.77
C LYS A 127 5.65 -28.56 -24.60
N GLY A 128 6.84 -27.95 -24.70
CA GLY A 128 8.12 -28.59 -24.51
C GLY A 128 8.39 -29.06 -23.08
N LYS A 129 9.49 -29.77 -22.89
CA LYS A 129 9.94 -30.25 -21.57
C LYS A 129 10.61 -29.14 -20.78
N PHE A 130 10.60 -29.29 -19.46
CA PHE A 130 11.32 -28.43 -18.54
C PHE A 130 12.71 -29.01 -18.21
N GLY A 131 13.65 -28.12 -17.87
CA GLY A 131 14.92 -28.49 -17.24
C GLY A 131 14.75 -28.77 -15.74
N ILE A 132 15.82 -28.61 -14.98
CA ILE A 132 15.81 -28.72 -13.52
C ILE A 132 15.38 -27.39 -12.88
N THR A 133 14.70 -27.46 -11.74
CA THR A 133 14.36 -26.30 -10.92
C THR A 133 15.59 -25.74 -10.25
N THR A 134 15.73 -24.41 -10.27
CA THR A 134 16.80 -23.67 -9.60
C THR A 134 16.22 -22.59 -8.69
N ARG A 135 17.01 -22.02 -7.79
CA ARG A 135 16.60 -20.88 -6.98
C ARG A 135 17.11 -19.57 -7.60
N PHE A 136 16.19 -18.62 -7.72
CA PHE A 136 16.47 -17.28 -8.23
C PHE A 136 16.32 -16.27 -7.11
N ASN A 137 17.42 -15.59 -6.74
CA ASN A 137 17.35 -14.52 -5.75
C ASN A 137 16.68 -13.29 -6.36
N MET A 138 15.64 -12.80 -5.69
CA MET A 138 14.81 -11.69 -6.21
C MET A 138 15.38 -10.30 -5.93
N MET A 139 16.54 -10.15 -5.30
CA MET A 139 17.17 -8.84 -5.13
C MET A 139 17.83 -8.37 -6.42
N PHE A 140 17.73 -7.06 -6.70
CA PHE A 140 18.55 -6.44 -7.75
C PHE A 140 19.95 -6.19 -7.24
N ARG A 141 20.93 -6.96 -7.76
CA ARG A 141 22.34 -6.71 -7.54
C ARG A 141 22.81 -5.50 -8.34
N VAL A 142 23.61 -4.65 -7.73
CA VAL A 142 24.26 -3.50 -8.32
C VAL A 142 25.76 -3.49 -7.99
N GLU A 143 26.55 -2.78 -8.76
CA GLU A 143 27.98 -2.58 -8.54
C GLU A 143 28.25 -1.12 -8.24
N ILE A 144 29.03 -0.84 -7.19
CA ILE A 144 29.36 0.52 -6.75
C ILE A 144 30.80 0.86 -7.12
N GLY A 145 30.95 2.00 -7.78
CA GLY A 145 32.24 2.58 -8.11
C GLY A 145 33.10 1.74 -9.08
N PRO A 146 34.32 2.20 -9.36
CA PRO A 146 35.22 1.53 -10.30
C PRO A 146 35.76 0.16 -9.81
N SER A 147 35.71 -0.09 -8.50
CA SER A 147 36.07 -1.37 -7.89
C SER A 147 35.00 -2.44 -7.99
N ALA A 148 33.82 -2.09 -8.52
CA ALA A 148 32.66 -2.97 -8.66
C ALA A 148 32.26 -3.65 -7.33
N GLU A 149 32.22 -2.87 -6.23
CA GLU A 149 31.77 -3.37 -4.95
C GLU A 149 30.31 -3.85 -5.02
N GLU A 150 30.08 -5.06 -4.53
CA GLU A 150 28.76 -5.67 -4.57
C GLU A 150 27.82 -5.01 -3.58
N ALA A 151 26.69 -4.54 -4.10
CA ALA A 151 25.59 -3.99 -3.33
C ALA A 151 24.24 -4.43 -3.94
N TYR A 152 23.16 -4.07 -3.28
CA TYR A 152 21.81 -4.42 -3.72
C TYR A 152 20.84 -3.24 -3.56
N LEU A 153 19.89 -3.15 -4.45
CA LEU A 153 18.69 -2.35 -4.21
C LEU A 153 17.85 -3.05 -3.14
N ARG A 154 17.39 -2.30 -2.14
CA ARG A 154 16.63 -2.85 -1.01
C ARG A 154 15.32 -3.51 -1.46
N PRO A 155 15.04 -4.77 -1.06
CA PRO A 155 13.78 -5.46 -1.39
C PRO A 155 12.59 -5.03 -0.50
N GLU A 156 12.90 -4.32 0.60
CA GLU A 156 11.98 -3.77 1.61
C GLU A 156 12.60 -2.54 2.27
N THR A 157 11.80 -1.68 2.89
CA THR A 157 12.31 -0.45 3.48
C THR A 157 12.84 -0.63 4.91
N CYS A 158 12.49 -1.71 5.61
CA CYS A 158 12.77 -1.91 7.03
C CYS A 158 14.26 -2.08 7.37
N GLN A 159 15.09 -2.57 6.44
CA GLN A 159 16.48 -2.90 6.76
C GLN A 159 17.32 -1.70 7.24
N THR A 160 17.07 -0.50 6.69
CA THR A 160 17.70 0.72 7.20
C THR A 160 17.20 1.10 8.58
N ILE A 161 15.94 0.77 8.91
CA ILE A 161 15.39 1.00 10.25
C ILE A 161 16.16 0.19 11.30
N PHE A 162 16.45 -1.10 11.01
CA PHE A 162 17.19 -1.96 11.93
C PHE A 162 18.65 -1.52 12.08
N VAL A 163 19.30 -1.16 10.99
CA VAL A 163 20.70 -0.69 11.00
C VAL A 163 20.84 0.63 11.76
N ASP A 164 19.89 1.54 11.59
CA ASP A 164 19.91 2.87 12.21
C ASP A 164 19.29 2.91 13.61
N PHE A 165 18.60 1.84 14.05
CA PHE A 165 17.90 1.79 15.33
C PHE A 165 18.74 2.27 16.52
N PRO A 166 19.99 1.80 16.73
CA PRO A 166 20.76 2.23 17.91
C PRO A 166 21.06 3.72 17.92
N ARG A 167 21.32 4.28 16.73
CA ARG A 167 21.55 5.72 16.57
C ARG A 167 20.30 6.52 16.84
N VAL A 168 19.17 6.12 16.21
CA VAL A 168 17.86 6.78 16.38
C VAL A 168 17.43 6.71 17.84
N TYR A 169 17.49 5.52 18.46
CA TYR A 169 17.15 5.32 19.86
C TYR A 169 17.95 6.27 20.79
N LYS A 170 19.27 6.33 20.60
CA LYS A 170 20.16 7.19 21.40
C LYS A 170 19.90 8.69 21.17
N THR A 171 19.85 9.14 19.90
CA THR A 171 19.75 10.56 19.57
C THR A 171 18.38 11.15 19.91
N MET A 172 17.33 10.34 19.76
CA MET A 172 15.95 10.75 20.05
C MET A 172 15.52 10.45 21.49
N ARG A 173 16.44 9.91 22.34
CA ARG A 173 16.14 9.49 23.72
C ARG A 173 14.93 8.54 23.78
N GLY A 174 14.95 7.54 22.90
CA GLY A 174 13.84 6.59 22.71
C GLY A 174 13.44 5.88 23.98
N LYS A 175 12.16 5.53 24.06
CA LYS A 175 11.57 4.67 25.09
C LYS A 175 10.78 3.58 24.40
N LEU A 176 10.80 2.37 24.94
CA LEU A 176 10.02 1.27 24.40
C LEU A 176 8.58 1.26 24.93
N PRO A 177 7.57 0.95 24.11
CA PRO A 177 7.70 0.67 22.68
C PRO A 177 8.04 1.91 21.86
N LEU A 178 8.88 1.76 20.81
CA LEU A 178 9.29 2.81 19.90
C LEU A 178 8.99 2.42 18.47
N GLY A 179 8.10 3.14 17.81
CA GLY A 179 7.87 3.00 16.37
C GLY A 179 8.87 3.82 15.57
N ILE A 180 9.50 3.20 14.57
CA ILE A 180 10.29 3.90 13.55
C ILE A 180 9.69 3.56 12.19
N ALA A 181 9.32 4.60 11.45
CA ALA A 181 8.64 4.52 10.17
C ALA A 181 9.57 4.89 9.02
N GLN A 182 9.35 4.29 7.87
CA GLN A 182 10.00 4.65 6.62
C GLN A 182 9.06 4.47 5.44
N LEU A 183 9.02 5.48 4.57
CA LEU A 183 8.35 5.43 3.28
C LEU A 183 9.39 5.46 2.18
N GLY A 184 9.26 4.62 1.16
CA GLY A 184 10.18 4.70 0.02
C GLY A 184 9.94 3.63 -1.02
N LYS A 185 10.78 3.65 -2.05
CA LYS A 185 10.81 2.61 -3.06
C LYS A 185 11.55 1.39 -2.57
N SER A 186 11.00 0.23 -2.94
CA SER A 186 11.60 -1.10 -2.79
C SER A 186 11.62 -1.80 -4.14
N PHE A 187 12.49 -2.80 -4.28
CA PHE A 187 12.82 -3.39 -5.56
C PHE A 187 12.88 -4.91 -5.45
N ARG A 188 12.06 -5.61 -6.26
CA ARG A 188 12.07 -7.07 -6.33
C ARG A 188 12.14 -7.52 -7.77
N ASN A 189 13.16 -8.27 -8.14
CA ASN A 189 13.37 -8.75 -9.50
C ASN A 189 12.39 -9.89 -9.83
N GLU A 190 11.11 -9.54 -9.86
CA GLU A 190 10.00 -10.45 -10.12
C GLU A 190 10.16 -11.22 -11.43
N ILE A 191 9.93 -12.53 -11.40
CA ILE A 191 10.08 -13.42 -12.57
C ILE A 191 8.98 -13.17 -13.58
N ALA A 192 7.74 -12.99 -13.10
CA ALA A 192 6.57 -12.78 -13.95
C ALA A 192 5.73 -11.61 -13.42
N PRO A 193 6.20 -10.35 -13.53
CA PRO A 193 5.43 -9.19 -13.13
C PRO A 193 4.23 -9.03 -14.05
N ARG A 194 3.02 -9.05 -13.49
CA ARG A 194 1.75 -8.92 -14.23
C ARG A 194 0.74 -8.16 -13.39
N GLN A 195 -0.38 -7.78 -14.00
CA GLN A 195 -1.52 -7.15 -13.33
C GLN A 195 -1.26 -5.75 -12.77
N SER A 196 -0.59 -4.89 -13.54
CA SER A 196 -0.41 -3.46 -13.21
C SER A 196 0.22 -3.23 -11.83
N LEU A 197 -0.42 -2.49 -10.93
CA LEU A 197 0.10 -2.13 -9.61
C LEU A 197 0.17 -3.30 -8.58
N LEU A 198 -0.30 -4.49 -8.93
CA LEU A 198 -0.38 -5.62 -7.99
C LEU A 198 0.95 -6.35 -7.82
N ARG A 199 1.77 -6.40 -8.88
CA ARG A 199 3.05 -7.10 -8.86
C ARG A 199 4.10 -6.36 -9.66
N LEU A 200 4.85 -5.54 -8.98
CA LEU A 200 5.83 -4.61 -9.53
C LEU A 200 7.26 -5.06 -9.22
N ARG A 201 8.21 -4.66 -10.07
CA ARG A 201 9.65 -4.77 -9.78
C ARG A 201 10.20 -3.58 -9.00
N GLU A 202 9.55 -2.45 -9.11
CA GLU A 202 9.81 -1.23 -8.36
C GLU A 202 8.48 -0.71 -7.82
N PHE A 203 8.33 -0.57 -6.52
CA PHE A 203 7.07 -0.26 -5.84
C PHE A 203 7.30 0.60 -4.61
N TYR A 204 6.24 1.22 -4.10
CA TYR A 204 6.28 2.00 -2.87
C TYR A 204 5.83 1.18 -1.68
N GLN A 205 6.65 1.16 -0.62
CA GLN A 205 6.31 0.63 0.69
C GLN A 205 6.30 1.73 1.73
N ALA A 206 5.39 1.60 2.71
CA ALA A 206 5.37 2.36 3.95
C ALA A 206 5.44 1.35 5.10
N GLU A 207 6.57 1.30 5.78
CA GLU A 207 6.84 0.36 6.86
C GLU A 207 6.99 1.07 8.19
N VAL A 208 6.51 0.40 9.23
CA VAL A 208 6.70 0.80 10.63
C VAL A 208 7.23 -0.40 11.39
N GLU A 209 8.37 -0.22 12.03
CA GLU A 209 8.97 -1.20 12.94
C GLU A 209 8.79 -0.74 14.37
N ILE A 210 8.02 -1.50 15.13
CA ILE A 210 7.71 -1.22 16.54
C ILE A 210 8.67 -2.04 17.40
N PHE A 211 9.70 -1.37 17.91
CA PHE A 211 10.64 -1.96 18.86
C PHE A 211 10.01 -2.03 20.24
N CYS A 212 10.00 -3.21 20.86
CA CYS A 212 9.33 -3.44 22.12
C CYS A 212 10.14 -4.32 23.08
N ASN A 213 9.85 -4.20 24.37
CA ASN A 213 10.36 -5.12 25.37
C ASN A 213 9.48 -6.39 25.37
N PRO A 214 10.03 -7.59 25.07
CA PRO A 214 9.24 -8.82 24.97
C PRO A 214 8.53 -9.21 26.27
N SER A 215 9.01 -8.75 27.44
CA SER A 215 8.35 -8.99 28.71
C SER A 215 7.17 -8.05 29.01
N LYS A 216 6.92 -7.03 28.14
CA LYS A 216 5.92 -5.96 28.36
C LYS A 216 4.90 -5.83 27.22
N LEU A 217 4.70 -6.88 26.41
CA LEU A 217 3.80 -6.85 25.24
C LEU A 217 2.34 -6.54 25.62
N ASP A 218 1.93 -6.86 26.84
CA ASP A 218 0.60 -6.58 27.36
C ASP A 218 0.50 -5.29 28.20
N SER A 219 1.61 -4.53 28.28
CA SER A 219 1.69 -3.27 29.04
C SER A 219 1.67 -2.06 28.10
N LEU A 220 0.52 -1.79 27.44
CA LEU A 220 0.33 -0.67 26.55
C LEU A 220 -0.63 0.37 27.15
N PRO A 221 -0.16 1.60 27.41
CA PRO A 221 -0.96 2.63 28.10
C PRO A 221 -2.22 3.05 27.33
N PHE A 222 -2.22 3.01 26.00
CA PHE A 222 -3.31 3.48 25.14
C PHE A 222 -4.19 2.36 24.57
N PHE A 223 -4.02 1.11 25.05
CA PHE A 223 -4.75 -0.04 24.54
C PHE A 223 -6.28 0.12 24.66
N ASP A 224 -6.74 0.70 25.75
CA ASP A 224 -8.18 0.81 26.06
C ASP A 224 -8.95 1.66 25.04
N GLU A 225 -8.29 2.61 24.38
CA GLU A 225 -8.89 3.45 23.31
C GLU A 225 -9.38 2.63 22.11
N LEU A 226 -8.74 1.49 21.83
CA LEU A 226 -9.03 0.63 20.69
C LEU A 226 -9.59 -0.74 21.08
N SER A 227 -9.84 -0.97 22.36
CA SER A 227 -10.29 -2.27 22.89
C SER A 227 -11.62 -2.76 22.29
N ASN A 228 -12.46 -1.84 21.79
CA ASN A 228 -13.75 -2.12 21.18
C ASN A 228 -13.73 -2.03 19.64
N THR A 229 -12.56 -1.84 19.01
CA THR A 229 -12.45 -1.87 17.54
C THR A 229 -12.83 -3.24 17.02
N ILE A 230 -13.70 -3.29 16.02
CA ILE A 230 -14.11 -4.56 15.38
C ILE A 230 -13.02 -4.96 14.40
N LEU A 231 -12.49 -6.17 14.61
CA LEU A 231 -11.54 -6.83 13.71
C LEU A 231 -12.24 -8.01 13.04
N ARG A 232 -11.98 -8.18 11.76
CA ARG A 232 -12.44 -9.31 10.95
C ARG A 232 -11.26 -10.26 10.79
N ILE A 233 -11.27 -11.38 11.50
CA ILE A 233 -10.13 -12.31 11.58
C ILE A 233 -10.47 -13.62 10.88
N SER A 234 -9.54 -14.14 10.09
CA SER A 234 -9.61 -15.44 9.44
C SER A 234 -8.39 -16.29 9.86
N THR A 235 -8.62 -17.46 10.41
CA THR A 235 -7.57 -18.39 10.83
C THR A 235 -7.36 -19.55 9.84
N ASP A 236 -8.34 -19.81 9.00
CA ASP A 236 -8.37 -20.89 8.02
C ASP A 236 -8.30 -20.41 6.55
N GLY A 237 -8.30 -19.09 6.35
CA GLY A 237 -8.35 -18.47 5.02
C GLY A 237 -9.71 -18.53 4.33
N LEU A 238 -10.71 -19.19 4.92
CA LEU A 238 -12.05 -19.42 4.35
C LEU A 238 -13.13 -18.64 5.09
N SER A 239 -13.20 -18.81 6.41
CA SER A 239 -14.17 -18.15 7.28
C SER A 239 -13.61 -16.84 7.84
N VAL A 240 -14.52 -15.91 8.16
CA VAL A 240 -14.16 -14.64 8.81
C VAL A 240 -15.00 -14.48 10.05
N GLU A 241 -14.37 -14.30 11.20
CA GLU A 241 -14.98 -14.01 12.47
C GLU A 241 -14.87 -12.51 12.78
N GLU A 242 -15.97 -11.88 13.17
CA GLU A 242 -15.99 -10.50 13.64
C GLU A 242 -15.92 -10.47 15.16
N VAL A 243 -14.87 -9.89 15.70
CA VAL A 243 -14.63 -9.78 17.13
C VAL A 243 -14.16 -8.37 17.49
N THR A 244 -14.49 -7.91 18.68
CA THR A 244 -13.80 -6.73 19.21
C THR A 244 -12.35 -7.11 19.57
N THR A 245 -11.47 -6.12 19.55
CA THR A 245 -10.05 -6.32 19.94
C THR A 245 -9.93 -7.05 21.27
N ASN A 246 -10.77 -6.69 22.25
CA ASN A 246 -10.76 -7.29 23.57
C ASN A 246 -11.28 -8.76 23.59
N GLU A 247 -12.33 -9.05 22.81
CA GLU A 247 -12.82 -10.43 22.64
C GLU A 247 -11.78 -11.30 21.93
N GLY A 248 -11.12 -10.78 20.88
CA GLY A 248 -10.05 -11.49 20.17
C GLY A 248 -8.88 -11.86 21.09
N LEU A 249 -8.50 -10.98 22.03
CA LEU A 249 -7.49 -11.30 23.05
C LEU A 249 -7.97 -12.39 24.02
N LYS A 250 -9.17 -12.23 24.57
CA LYS A 250 -9.73 -13.21 25.51
C LYS A 250 -9.96 -14.58 24.88
N GLY A 251 -10.34 -14.61 23.61
CA GLY A 251 -10.55 -15.82 22.82
C GLY A 251 -9.28 -16.47 22.28
N GLY A 252 -8.10 -15.83 22.44
CA GLY A 252 -6.81 -16.36 21.94
C GLY A 252 -6.61 -16.23 20.44
N LEU A 253 -7.48 -15.50 19.73
CA LEU A 253 -7.30 -15.17 18.31
C LEU A 253 -6.13 -14.22 18.12
N LEU A 254 -5.97 -13.26 19.04
CA LEU A 254 -4.88 -12.30 19.09
C LEU A 254 -3.87 -12.70 20.17
N PRO A 255 -2.55 -12.64 19.91
CA PRO A 255 -1.54 -13.21 20.78
C PRO A 255 -1.20 -12.38 22.03
N ASN A 256 -1.29 -11.06 21.93
CA ASN A 256 -0.99 -10.09 22.99
C ASN A 256 -1.56 -8.71 22.65
N LYS A 257 -1.51 -7.79 23.62
CA LYS A 257 -2.06 -6.43 23.45
C LYS A 257 -1.31 -5.61 22.40
N LEU A 258 0.00 -5.77 22.24
CA LEU A 258 0.77 -5.02 21.25
C LEU A 258 0.29 -5.32 19.83
N VAL A 259 0.23 -6.59 19.45
CA VAL A 259 -0.29 -7.00 18.13
C VAL A 259 -1.73 -6.55 17.96
N ALA A 260 -2.60 -6.79 18.95
CA ALA A 260 -4.01 -6.41 18.92
C ALA A 260 -4.20 -4.90 18.69
N TYR A 261 -3.43 -4.08 19.37
CA TYR A 261 -3.46 -2.62 19.25
C TYR A 261 -3.13 -2.15 17.83
N TYR A 262 -2.02 -2.64 17.26
CA TYR A 262 -1.60 -2.20 15.93
C TYR A 262 -2.47 -2.75 14.80
N LEU A 263 -3.05 -3.94 14.93
CA LEU A 263 -4.09 -4.40 14.01
C LEU A 263 -5.33 -3.50 14.06
N SER A 264 -5.69 -3.00 15.25
CA SER A 264 -6.82 -2.07 15.41
C SER A 264 -6.54 -0.70 14.81
N ILE A 265 -5.32 -0.16 14.96
CA ILE A 265 -4.88 1.06 14.26
C ILE A 265 -5.00 0.90 12.75
N LEU A 266 -4.57 -0.25 12.23
CA LEU A 266 -4.62 -0.54 10.81
C LEU A 266 -6.05 -0.63 10.28
N ALA A 267 -6.96 -1.28 11.02
CA ALA A 267 -8.38 -1.32 10.69
C ALA A 267 -9.01 0.10 10.68
N ASP A 268 -8.71 0.93 11.68
CA ASP A 268 -9.16 2.31 11.77
C ASP A 268 -8.62 3.15 10.58
N PHE A 269 -7.34 2.99 10.23
CA PHE A 269 -6.74 3.65 9.06
C PHE A 269 -7.47 3.29 7.76
N TYR A 270 -7.67 2.00 7.49
CA TYR A 270 -8.32 1.59 6.23
C TYR A 270 -9.81 1.96 6.17
N SER A 271 -10.50 2.03 7.30
CA SER A 271 -11.89 2.53 7.33
C SER A 271 -12.02 3.96 6.77
N LYS A 272 -10.95 4.75 6.88
CA LYS A 272 -10.86 6.12 6.37
C LYS A 272 -10.49 6.20 4.88
N THR A 273 -10.03 5.12 4.26
CA THR A 273 -9.59 5.13 2.86
C THR A 273 -10.73 5.03 1.84
N GLY A 274 -11.93 4.65 2.28
CA GLY A 274 -13.07 4.38 1.40
C GLY A 274 -13.17 2.93 0.94
N ILE A 275 -12.27 2.05 1.40
CA ILE A 275 -12.40 0.61 1.23
C ILE A 275 -13.61 0.10 2.04
N ASP A 276 -14.40 -0.78 1.46
CA ASP A 276 -15.49 -1.45 2.16
C ASP A 276 -14.94 -2.44 3.20
N MET A 277 -15.03 -2.08 4.48
CA MET A 277 -14.50 -2.89 5.58
C MET A 277 -15.17 -4.26 5.70
N LYS A 278 -16.36 -4.49 5.14
CA LYS A 278 -16.98 -5.81 5.07
C LYS A 278 -16.28 -6.75 4.09
N ARG A 279 -15.49 -6.19 3.20
CA ARG A 279 -14.67 -6.89 2.21
C ARG A 279 -13.19 -6.91 2.60
N THR A 280 -12.88 -6.86 3.90
CA THR A 280 -11.52 -6.95 4.44
C THR A 280 -11.40 -8.07 5.45
N ARG A 281 -10.20 -8.52 5.72
CA ARG A 281 -9.89 -9.45 6.80
C ARG A 281 -8.43 -9.36 7.24
N PHE A 282 -8.16 -9.77 8.48
CA PHE A 282 -6.83 -10.13 8.94
C PHE A 282 -6.70 -11.66 8.85
N ARG A 283 -5.92 -12.15 7.89
CA ARG A 283 -5.65 -13.58 7.74
C ARG A 283 -4.44 -13.95 8.59
N LYS A 284 -4.63 -14.82 9.58
CA LYS A 284 -3.55 -15.37 10.39
C LYS A 284 -2.80 -16.42 9.57
N LEU A 285 -1.50 -16.27 9.41
CA LEU A 285 -0.68 -17.18 8.61
C LEU A 285 -0.21 -18.37 9.44
N GLY A 286 -0.27 -19.56 8.83
CA GLY A 286 0.29 -20.79 9.37
C GLY A 286 1.82 -20.80 9.35
N GLU A 287 2.43 -21.78 10.02
CA GLU A 287 3.91 -21.86 10.11
C GLU A 287 4.63 -21.97 8.77
N ASN A 288 4.01 -22.66 7.83
CA ASN A 288 4.59 -22.87 6.48
C ASN A 288 4.35 -21.72 5.50
N GLU A 289 3.47 -20.76 5.87
CA GLU A 289 3.10 -19.62 5.01
C GLU A 289 3.85 -18.34 5.38
N ARG A 290 4.15 -18.17 6.67
CA ARG A 290 4.78 -16.94 7.17
C ARG A 290 6.25 -16.81 6.72
N ALA A 291 6.73 -15.58 6.66
CA ALA A 291 8.12 -15.26 6.36
C ALA A 291 9.06 -15.95 7.37
N PHE A 292 10.29 -16.24 6.95
CA PHE A 292 11.27 -16.99 7.75
C PHE A 292 11.68 -16.30 9.06
N TYR A 293 11.49 -15.00 9.12
CA TYR A 293 11.80 -14.16 10.28
C TYR A 293 10.61 -13.93 11.22
N ALA A 294 9.40 -14.32 10.83
CA ALA A 294 8.20 -14.06 11.60
C ALA A 294 7.80 -15.24 12.49
N SER A 295 7.63 -14.99 13.79
CA SER A 295 7.07 -15.99 14.73
C SER A 295 5.54 -15.98 14.77
N ILE A 296 4.92 -14.82 14.50
CA ILE A 296 3.48 -14.62 14.33
C ILE A 296 3.29 -13.70 13.12
N ALA A 297 2.33 -14.00 12.27
CA ALA A 297 2.03 -13.18 11.11
C ALA A 297 0.53 -13.09 10.84
N PHE A 298 0.09 -11.89 10.45
CA PHE A 298 -1.23 -11.61 9.93
C PHE A 298 -1.08 -10.80 8.65
N ASP A 299 -1.86 -11.15 7.63
CA ASP A 299 -2.01 -10.30 6.44
C ASP A 299 -3.32 -9.52 6.51
N PHE A 300 -3.26 -8.21 6.39
CA PHE A 300 -4.46 -7.43 6.11
C PHE A 300 -4.79 -7.54 4.63
N GLU A 301 -5.87 -8.23 4.34
CA GLU A 301 -6.32 -8.52 2.99
C GLU A 301 -7.63 -7.82 2.66
N VAL A 302 -7.77 -7.44 1.39
CA VAL A 302 -8.98 -6.83 0.82
C VAL A 302 -9.47 -7.68 -0.34
N GLU A 303 -10.77 -7.96 -0.39
CA GLU A 303 -11.39 -8.66 -1.50
C GLU A 303 -11.52 -7.73 -2.70
N THR A 304 -10.97 -8.15 -3.83
CA THR A 304 -10.97 -7.44 -5.11
C THR A 304 -11.49 -8.31 -6.23
N SER A 305 -11.61 -7.79 -7.43
CA SER A 305 -11.98 -8.56 -8.64
C SER A 305 -10.98 -9.65 -9.00
N VAL A 306 -9.76 -9.59 -8.48
CA VAL A 306 -8.71 -10.61 -8.66
C VAL A 306 -8.58 -11.56 -7.47
N GLY A 307 -9.51 -11.50 -6.51
CA GLY A 307 -9.50 -12.26 -5.27
C GLY A 307 -8.99 -11.46 -4.07
N TRP A 308 -8.64 -12.19 -3.01
CA TRP A 308 -8.06 -11.57 -1.81
C TRP A 308 -6.67 -11.03 -2.11
N LEU A 309 -6.46 -9.77 -1.80
CA LEU A 309 -5.23 -9.03 -2.03
C LEU A 309 -4.65 -8.57 -0.69
N GLU A 310 -3.47 -9.03 -0.36
CA GLU A 310 -2.67 -8.55 0.77
C GLU A 310 -2.26 -7.10 0.52
N LEU A 311 -2.64 -6.20 1.43
CA LEU A 311 -2.23 -4.79 1.43
C LEU A 311 -1.16 -4.50 2.47
N VAL A 312 -1.20 -5.20 3.62
CA VAL A 312 -0.23 -5.01 4.71
C VAL A 312 0.13 -6.35 5.31
N ALA A 313 1.43 -6.63 5.39
CA ALA A 313 1.96 -7.70 6.22
C ALA A 313 2.18 -7.18 7.65
N CYS A 314 1.70 -7.94 8.65
CA CYS A 314 1.80 -7.61 10.08
C CYS A 314 2.57 -8.74 10.77
N ASN A 315 3.89 -8.56 10.96
CA ASN A 315 4.80 -9.62 11.38
C ASN A 315 5.42 -9.36 12.76
N TYR A 316 5.28 -10.29 13.68
CA TYR A 316 6.09 -10.28 14.88
C TYR A 316 7.41 -10.98 14.60
N ARG A 317 8.48 -10.19 14.38
CA ARG A 317 9.81 -10.60 13.92
C ARG A 317 10.71 -11.05 15.08
N SER A 318 10.25 -10.94 16.32
CA SER A 318 11.08 -11.15 17.51
C SER A 318 12.35 -10.31 17.47
N ASP A 319 13.49 -10.85 17.86
CA ASP A 319 14.80 -10.18 17.78
C ASP A 319 15.62 -10.56 16.53
N HIS A 320 14.97 -11.19 15.54
CA HIS A 320 15.66 -11.80 14.38
C HIS A 320 16.62 -10.82 13.69
N ASP A 321 16.13 -9.66 13.30
CA ASP A 321 16.93 -8.67 12.54
C ASP A 321 18.05 -8.08 13.39
N LEU A 322 17.74 -7.62 14.61
CA LEU A 322 18.73 -7.03 15.50
C LEU A 322 19.83 -8.04 15.88
N ARG A 323 19.45 -9.31 16.11
CA ARG A 323 20.40 -10.40 16.37
C ARG A 323 21.28 -10.66 15.16
N GLY A 324 20.70 -10.75 13.96
CA GLY A 324 21.44 -10.94 12.71
C GLY A 324 22.44 -9.81 12.46
N HIS A 325 21.98 -8.55 12.55
CA HIS A 325 22.85 -7.38 12.39
C HIS A 325 23.94 -7.30 13.46
N SER A 326 23.62 -7.59 14.73
CA SER A 326 24.62 -7.65 15.80
C SER A 326 25.70 -8.71 15.52
N THR A 327 25.28 -9.89 15.04
CA THR A 327 26.18 -11.01 14.75
C THR A 327 27.15 -10.70 13.61
N VAL A 328 26.64 -10.11 12.50
CA VAL A 328 27.49 -9.81 11.32
C VAL A 328 28.36 -8.57 11.56
N SER A 329 27.79 -7.50 12.10
CA SER A 329 28.50 -6.24 12.35
C SER A 329 29.44 -6.26 13.55
N LYS A 330 29.29 -7.23 14.46
CA LYS A 330 29.98 -7.31 15.77
C LYS A 330 29.64 -6.13 16.69
N GLN A 331 28.56 -5.42 16.43
CA GLN A 331 28.09 -4.31 17.27
C GLN A 331 27.04 -4.81 18.24
N ASN A 332 27.04 -4.25 19.46
CA ASN A 332 25.98 -4.52 20.43
C ASN A 332 24.76 -3.63 20.14
N LEU A 333 23.62 -4.23 19.83
CA LEU A 333 22.36 -3.55 19.52
C LEU A 333 21.37 -3.59 20.71
N GLU A 334 21.80 -4.05 21.87
CA GLU A 334 20.99 -3.98 23.09
C GLU A 334 20.79 -2.52 23.55
N VAL A 335 19.64 -2.27 24.14
CA VAL A 335 19.29 -0.98 24.76
C VAL A 335 18.93 -1.15 26.22
N ILE A 336 18.99 -0.06 26.99
CA ILE A 336 18.51 -0.03 28.36
C ILE A 336 17.07 0.46 28.33
N ASP A 337 16.14 -0.36 28.85
CA ASP A 337 14.75 0.07 29.08
C ASP A 337 14.73 1.02 30.28
N PRO A 338 14.42 2.32 30.09
CA PRO A 338 14.49 3.29 31.17
C PRO A 338 13.46 3.07 32.30
N SER A 339 12.43 2.24 32.06
CA SER A 339 11.37 2.00 33.03
C SER A 339 11.78 1.05 34.17
N ASP A 340 12.70 0.13 33.90
CA ASP A 340 13.19 -0.88 34.88
C ASP A 340 14.71 -1.07 34.86
N GLN A 341 15.42 -0.30 34.04
CA GLN A 341 16.87 -0.36 33.83
C GLN A 341 17.36 -1.72 33.29
N SER A 342 16.47 -2.56 32.76
CA SER A 342 16.86 -3.80 32.12
C SER A 342 17.58 -3.57 30.81
N LYS A 343 18.60 -4.40 30.54
CA LYS A 343 19.33 -4.42 29.28
C LYS A 343 18.72 -5.48 28.38
N ILE A 344 18.19 -5.09 27.26
CA ILE A 344 17.43 -5.96 26.35
C ILE A 344 17.86 -5.76 24.90
N LEU A 345 17.79 -6.84 24.12
CA LEU A 345 17.70 -6.77 22.67
C LEU A 345 16.21 -6.68 22.32
N PRO A 346 15.68 -5.55 21.80
CA PRO A 346 14.27 -5.40 21.54
C PRO A 346 13.74 -6.42 20.55
N HIS A 347 12.48 -6.84 20.76
CA HIS A 347 11.72 -7.49 19.71
C HIS A 347 11.07 -6.45 18.81
N VAL A 348 10.70 -6.88 17.61
CA VAL A 348 10.12 -6.02 16.57
C VAL A 348 8.76 -6.56 16.15
N PHE A 349 7.78 -5.65 16.05
CA PHE A 349 6.52 -5.89 15.35
C PHE A 349 6.44 -4.97 14.14
N GLU A 350 6.27 -5.54 12.97
CA GLU A 350 6.26 -4.88 11.67
C GLU A 350 4.86 -4.64 11.14
N LEU A 351 4.64 -3.46 10.57
CA LEU A 351 3.53 -3.18 9.66
C LEU A 351 4.12 -2.77 8.30
N SER A 352 4.09 -3.66 7.33
CA SER A 352 4.63 -3.44 5.97
C SER A 352 3.50 -3.23 4.98
N MET A 353 3.22 -1.97 4.63
CA MET A 353 2.13 -1.55 3.75
C MET A 353 2.60 -1.36 2.31
N GLY A 354 1.97 -2.06 1.36
CA GLY A 354 2.11 -1.81 -0.08
C GLY A 354 1.27 -0.62 -0.53
N ILE A 355 1.88 0.53 -0.80
CA ILE A 355 1.16 1.74 -1.25
C ILE A 355 0.48 1.52 -2.59
N ASP A 356 1.15 0.89 -3.55
CA ASP A 356 0.62 0.66 -4.90
C ASP A 356 -0.60 -0.27 -4.87
N ARG A 357 -0.53 -1.37 -4.10
CA ARG A 357 -1.66 -2.27 -3.89
C ARG A 357 -2.83 -1.59 -3.19
N SER A 358 -2.55 -0.74 -2.19
CA SER A 358 -3.57 0.04 -1.49
C SER A 358 -4.29 1.01 -2.43
N ILE A 359 -3.56 1.69 -3.32
CA ILE A 359 -4.16 2.57 -4.34
C ILE A 359 -5.01 1.78 -5.31
N TYR A 360 -4.53 0.60 -5.76
CA TYR A 360 -5.33 -0.27 -6.62
C TYR A 360 -6.66 -0.64 -5.96
N ALA A 361 -6.63 -1.10 -4.71
CA ALA A 361 -7.82 -1.49 -3.95
C ALA A 361 -8.76 -0.29 -3.72
N ILE A 362 -8.23 0.89 -3.36
CA ILE A 362 -9.02 2.11 -3.18
C ILE A 362 -9.73 2.51 -4.48
N LEU A 363 -9.03 2.48 -5.62
CA LEU A 363 -9.62 2.80 -6.91
C LEU A 363 -10.70 1.80 -7.31
N GLU A 364 -10.49 0.50 -7.06
CA GLU A 364 -11.46 -0.54 -7.36
C GLU A 364 -12.71 -0.42 -6.49
N HIS A 365 -12.56 -0.25 -5.18
CA HIS A 365 -13.69 -0.08 -4.26
C HIS A 365 -14.44 1.24 -4.46
N SER A 366 -13.77 2.25 -5.01
CA SER A 366 -14.40 3.54 -5.34
C SER A 366 -15.10 3.54 -6.70
N PHE A 367 -14.86 2.54 -7.55
CA PHE A 367 -15.44 2.46 -8.88
C PHE A 367 -16.92 2.09 -8.80
N TYR A 368 -17.75 2.91 -9.44
CA TYR A 368 -19.20 2.74 -9.46
C TYR A 368 -19.77 3.02 -10.85
N GLU A 369 -20.54 2.09 -11.36
CA GLU A 369 -21.34 2.23 -12.59
C GLU A 369 -22.79 2.49 -12.21
N ASP A 370 -23.30 3.65 -12.60
CA ASP A 370 -24.65 4.12 -12.27
C ASP A 370 -25.58 3.93 -13.48
N SER A 371 -26.19 2.77 -13.55
CA SER A 371 -27.12 2.41 -14.62
C SER A 371 -28.44 3.19 -14.60
N GLU A 372 -28.79 3.77 -13.44
CA GLU A 372 -30.02 4.57 -13.31
C GLU A 372 -29.91 5.98 -13.91
N HIS A 373 -28.67 6.46 -14.07
CA HIS A 373 -28.39 7.82 -14.54
C HIS A 373 -27.48 7.82 -15.77
N ASP A 374 -27.97 7.28 -16.90
CA ASP A 374 -27.32 7.36 -18.21
C ASP A 374 -25.92 6.69 -18.21
N ASP A 375 -25.83 5.50 -17.58
CA ASP A 375 -24.61 4.66 -17.48
C ASP A 375 -23.36 5.46 -17.08
N ARG A 376 -23.50 6.37 -16.14
CA ARG A 376 -22.38 7.18 -15.69
C ARG A 376 -21.36 6.35 -14.89
N VAL A 377 -20.09 6.57 -15.16
CA VAL A 377 -18.99 5.99 -14.42
C VAL A 377 -18.43 7.01 -13.44
N VAL A 378 -18.35 6.62 -12.18
CA VAL A 378 -17.95 7.49 -11.06
C VAL A 378 -16.88 6.81 -10.21
N LEU A 379 -15.82 7.54 -9.84
CA LEU A 379 -14.93 7.15 -8.76
C LEU A 379 -15.36 7.84 -7.46
N ARG A 380 -15.93 7.06 -6.53
CA ARG A 380 -16.43 7.56 -5.23
C ARG A 380 -15.29 7.67 -4.19
N LEU A 381 -14.19 8.31 -4.58
CA LEU A 381 -13.09 8.59 -3.66
C LEU A 381 -13.55 9.48 -2.51
N LYS A 382 -13.03 9.24 -1.30
CA LYS A 382 -13.20 10.17 -0.18
C LYS A 382 -12.72 11.56 -0.58
N PRO A 383 -13.42 12.66 -0.20
CA PRO A 383 -13.04 14.01 -0.61
C PRO A 383 -11.59 14.37 -0.35
N TYR A 384 -11.03 13.96 0.80
CA TYR A 384 -9.64 14.23 1.16
C TYR A 384 -8.63 13.34 0.41
N LEU A 385 -9.04 12.24 -0.23
CA LEU A 385 -8.21 11.41 -1.10
C LEU A 385 -8.36 11.76 -2.59
N ALA A 386 -9.41 12.50 -2.95
CA ALA A 386 -9.67 12.87 -4.35
C ALA A 386 -8.51 13.70 -4.92
N PRO A 387 -8.07 13.43 -6.17
CA PRO A 387 -6.93 14.14 -6.78
C PRO A 387 -7.19 15.62 -6.97
N VAL A 388 -8.46 15.98 -7.08
CA VAL A 388 -8.97 17.34 -7.19
C VAL A 388 -10.20 17.42 -6.29
N LEU A 389 -10.30 18.48 -5.46
CA LEU A 389 -11.43 18.66 -4.57
C LEU A 389 -12.63 19.26 -5.30
N VAL A 390 -12.40 20.21 -6.20
CA VAL A 390 -13.48 20.96 -6.85
C VAL A 390 -13.15 21.32 -8.29
N GLY A 391 -14.13 21.08 -9.16
CA GLY A 391 -14.10 21.52 -10.56
C GLY A 391 -14.89 22.82 -10.76
N ILE A 392 -14.35 23.78 -11.52
CA ILE A 392 -15.00 25.05 -11.84
C ILE A 392 -15.38 25.05 -13.33
N LEU A 393 -16.68 25.19 -13.60
CA LEU A 393 -17.29 25.00 -14.90
C LEU A 393 -18.13 26.23 -15.29
N PRO A 394 -17.73 27.04 -16.29
CA PRO A 394 -18.67 28.02 -16.85
C PRO A 394 -19.83 27.29 -17.57
N LEU A 395 -21.08 27.69 -17.38
CA LEU A 395 -22.21 27.06 -18.08
C LEU A 395 -22.04 27.12 -19.59
N VAL A 396 -21.60 28.27 -20.08
CA VAL A 396 -21.21 28.52 -21.48
C VAL A 396 -20.02 29.47 -21.54
N ASN A 397 -19.22 29.37 -22.61
CA ASN A 397 -17.97 30.16 -22.77
C ASN A 397 -18.21 31.53 -23.41
N ARG A 398 -19.18 32.28 -22.90
CA ARG A 398 -19.54 33.61 -23.42
C ARG A 398 -20.20 34.46 -22.34
N ASN A 399 -20.38 35.76 -22.64
CA ASN A 399 -21.13 36.70 -21.81
C ASN A 399 -20.52 36.92 -20.40
N GLY A 400 -19.19 36.90 -20.26
CA GLY A 400 -18.50 37.14 -18.99
C GLY A 400 -18.45 35.92 -18.04
N LEU A 401 -19.02 34.76 -18.42
CA LEU A 401 -19.05 33.59 -17.56
C LEU A 401 -17.67 32.90 -17.45
N SER A 402 -16.92 32.83 -18.55
CA SER A 402 -15.57 32.28 -18.52
C SER A 402 -14.64 33.13 -17.65
N GLU A 403 -14.69 34.45 -17.78
CA GLU A 403 -13.91 35.40 -16.99
C GLU A 403 -14.23 35.29 -15.49
N LYS A 404 -15.52 35.24 -15.14
CA LYS A 404 -15.95 35.04 -13.76
C LYS A 404 -15.51 33.69 -13.20
N SER A 405 -15.60 32.64 -14.01
CA SER A 405 -15.10 31.28 -13.63
C SER A 405 -13.61 31.25 -13.39
N GLN A 406 -12.82 31.95 -14.20
CA GLN A 406 -11.36 32.05 -14.02
C GLN A 406 -10.97 32.82 -12.74
N ILE A 407 -11.74 33.84 -12.36
CA ILE A 407 -11.54 34.55 -11.10
C ILE A 407 -11.76 33.60 -9.93
N ILE A 408 -12.91 32.87 -9.91
CA ILE A 408 -13.24 31.89 -8.86
C ILE A 408 -12.17 30.78 -8.81
N TYR A 409 -11.77 30.23 -9.96
CA TYR A 409 -10.69 29.26 -10.06
C TYR A 409 -9.39 29.79 -9.46
N SER A 410 -8.99 31.01 -9.82
CA SER A 410 -7.75 31.65 -9.34
C SER A 410 -7.74 31.89 -7.84
N GLU A 411 -8.90 32.13 -7.22
CA GLU A 411 -9.04 32.27 -5.77
C GLU A 411 -8.99 30.93 -5.04
N LEU A 412 -9.71 29.91 -5.55
CA LEU A 412 -9.80 28.60 -4.90
C LEU A 412 -8.53 27.79 -5.02
N LYS A 413 -7.78 27.88 -6.15
CA LYS A 413 -6.54 27.12 -6.37
C LYS A 413 -5.39 27.50 -5.43
N ARG A 414 -5.51 28.60 -4.69
CA ARG A 414 -4.52 28.99 -3.66
C ARG A 414 -4.60 28.15 -2.41
N GLU A 415 -5.73 27.44 -2.23
CA GLU A 415 -5.99 26.68 -1.00
C GLU A 415 -6.36 25.22 -1.27
N PHE A 416 -7.01 24.94 -2.39
CA PHE A 416 -7.52 23.62 -2.72
C PHE A 416 -6.97 23.11 -4.05
N ASP A 417 -6.89 21.80 -4.21
CA ASP A 417 -6.74 21.17 -5.52
C ASP A 417 -7.97 21.44 -6.38
N THR A 418 -7.83 22.29 -7.37
CA THR A 418 -8.93 22.72 -8.24
C THR A 418 -8.67 22.34 -9.70
N TYR A 419 -9.75 22.19 -10.46
CA TYR A 419 -9.72 21.93 -11.89
C TYR A 419 -10.66 22.87 -12.62
N TYR A 420 -10.21 23.47 -13.71
CA TYR A 420 -11.03 24.30 -14.59
C TYR A 420 -11.32 23.57 -15.89
N ASP A 421 -12.59 23.52 -16.33
CA ASP A 421 -12.96 22.90 -17.60
C ASP A 421 -14.09 23.70 -18.29
N ASP A 422 -13.80 24.16 -19.49
CA ASP A 422 -14.74 24.88 -20.34
C ASP A 422 -14.98 24.16 -21.69
N SER A 423 -14.46 22.95 -21.86
CA SER A 423 -14.48 22.21 -23.12
C SER A 423 -15.73 21.33 -23.28
N GLY A 424 -16.48 21.53 -24.36
CA GLY A 424 -17.69 20.75 -24.68
C GLY A 424 -18.91 21.15 -23.86
N SER A 425 -19.93 20.29 -23.79
CA SER A 425 -21.14 20.53 -23.03
C SER A 425 -20.93 20.38 -21.52
N ILE A 426 -21.76 21.07 -20.71
CA ILE A 426 -21.70 21.01 -19.25
C ILE A 426 -21.85 19.57 -18.74
N GLY A 427 -22.72 18.76 -19.32
CA GLY A 427 -22.89 17.35 -18.94
C GLY A 427 -21.62 16.52 -19.13
N ARG A 428 -20.88 16.73 -20.25
CA ARG A 428 -19.59 16.07 -20.49
C ARG A 428 -18.52 16.49 -19.48
N ARG A 429 -18.52 17.74 -19.04
CA ARG A 429 -17.60 18.24 -18.01
C ARG A 429 -17.86 17.59 -16.66
N TYR A 430 -19.12 17.47 -16.24
CA TYR A 430 -19.48 16.70 -15.04
C TYR A 430 -18.97 15.26 -15.12
N ARG A 431 -19.19 14.55 -16.24
CA ARG A 431 -18.73 13.18 -16.44
C ARG A 431 -17.20 13.06 -16.28
N ARG A 432 -16.43 14.00 -16.86
CA ARG A 432 -14.96 14.00 -16.71
C ARG A 432 -14.53 14.17 -15.27
N LEU A 433 -15.16 15.04 -14.51
CA LEU A 433 -14.87 15.24 -13.08
C LEU A 433 -15.23 13.99 -12.25
N GLU A 434 -16.39 13.39 -12.50
CA GLU A 434 -16.84 12.17 -11.81
C GLU A 434 -15.91 11.00 -12.06
N GLN A 435 -15.39 10.84 -13.27
CA GLN A 435 -14.48 9.79 -13.68
C GLN A 435 -13.07 9.87 -13.03
N ILE A 436 -12.66 11.04 -12.57
CA ILE A 436 -11.42 11.23 -11.80
C ILE A 436 -11.67 11.41 -10.30
N GLY A 437 -12.93 11.25 -9.87
CA GLY A 437 -13.28 11.25 -8.45
C GLY A 437 -13.42 12.62 -7.80
N VAL A 438 -13.66 13.70 -8.57
CA VAL A 438 -13.86 15.06 -8.02
C VAL A 438 -15.19 15.12 -7.26
N PRO A 439 -15.20 15.42 -5.94
CA PRO A 439 -16.43 15.38 -5.15
C PRO A 439 -17.37 16.57 -5.37
N PHE A 440 -16.85 17.72 -5.78
CA PHE A 440 -17.65 18.94 -5.94
C PHE A 440 -17.43 19.58 -7.32
N ALA A 441 -18.52 20.03 -7.93
CA ALA A 441 -18.47 20.79 -9.17
C ALA A 441 -19.21 22.13 -9.01
N ILE A 442 -18.53 23.22 -9.27
CA ILE A 442 -19.06 24.57 -9.22
C ILE A 442 -19.42 25.00 -10.63
N THR A 443 -20.69 25.32 -10.85
CA THR A 443 -21.17 25.88 -12.12
C THR A 443 -21.42 27.37 -11.99
N VAL A 444 -20.78 28.12 -12.88
CA VAL A 444 -20.94 29.57 -13.04
C VAL A 444 -21.90 29.85 -14.16
N ASP A 445 -23.02 30.50 -13.84
CA ASP A 445 -24.15 30.76 -14.75
C ASP A 445 -24.51 32.26 -14.80
N LYS A 446 -25.57 32.61 -15.53
CA LYS A 446 -26.01 33.99 -15.65
C LYS A 446 -26.43 34.64 -14.33
N ILE A 447 -26.98 33.85 -13.38
CA ILE A 447 -27.39 34.36 -12.07
C ILE A 447 -26.10 34.73 -11.26
N THR A 448 -25.02 34.02 -11.46
CA THR A 448 -23.70 34.34 -10.83
C THR A 448 -23.27 35.77 -11.14
N LEU A 449 -23.51 36.26 -12.34
CA LEU A 449 -23.12 37.63 -12.73
C LEU A 449 -24.04 38.69 -12.07
N GLN A 450 -25.21 38.32 -11.63
CA GLN A 450 -26.20 39.22 -11.02
C GLN A 450 -26.03 39.32 -9.51
N ASP A 451 -25.87 38.19 -8.85
CA ASP A 451 -25.93 38.06 -7.38
C ASP A 451 -24.73 37.46 -6.72
N ASP A 452 -23.64 37.22 -7.48
CA ASP A 452 -22.38 36.62 -6.99
C ASP A 452 -22.57 35.27 -6.27
N SER A 453 -23.50 34.41 -6.75
CA SER A 453 -23.70 33.06 -6.26
C SER A 453 -23.46 32.04 -7.37
N VAL A 454 -23.05 30.82 -7.00
CA VAL A 454 -22.77 29.71 -7.92
C VAL A 454 -23.57 28.48 -7.50
N THR A 455 -23.78 27.55 -8.44
CA THR A 455 -24.33 26.25 -8.13
C THR A 455 -23.20 25.28 -7.78
N VAL A 456 -23.24 24.70 -6.59
CA VAL A 456 -22.34 23.62 -6.16
C VAL A 456 -23.08 22.30 -6.29
N ARG A 457 -22.53 21.36 -7.06
CA ARG A 457 -23.06 20.00 -7.25
C ARG A 457 -22.18 18.99 -6.56
N GLN A 458 -22.77 18.12 -5.75
CA GLN A 458 -22.11 16.99 -5.12
C GLN A 458 -22.09 15.79 -6.08
N ARG A 459 -20.94 15.10 -6.17
CA ARG A 459 -20.73 13.95 -7.05
C ARG A 459 -21.67 12.78 -6.72
N ASP A 460 -21.73 12.39 -5.45
CA ASP A 460 -22.35 11.12 -5.05
C ASP A 460 -23.89 11.18 -5.03
N THR A 461 -24.45 12.29 -4.59
CA THR A 461 -25.89 12.52 -4.48
C THR A 461 -26.49 13.26 -5.67
N MET A 462 -25.65 13.87 -6.51
CA MET A 462 -26.01 14.83 -7.56
C MET A 462 -26.81 16.06 -7.04
N HIS A 463 -26.91 16.18 -5.72
CA HIS A 463 -27.57 17.34 -5.09
C HIS A 463 -26.89 18.64 -5.51
N GLN A 464 -27.71 19.65 -5.78
CA GLN A 464 -27.23 20.96 -6.19
C GLN A 464 -27.78 22.01 -5.24
N GLU A 465 -26.92 22.87 -4.77
CA GLU A 465 -27.30 24.01 -3.93
C GLU A 465 -26.63 25.29 -4.41
N ARG A 466 -27.22 26.40 -4.10
CA ARG A 466 -26.72 27.71 -4.49
C ARG A 466 -25.98 28.38 -3.34
N ILE A 467 -24.73 28.75 -3.56
CA ILE A 467 -23.83 29.28 -2.53
C ILE A 467 -23.21 30.61 -3.05
N LYS A 468 -23.13 31.62 -2.18
CA LYS A 468 -22.39 32.84 -2.49
C LYS A 468 -20.89 32.55 -2.68
N VAL A 469 -20.25 33.19 -3.66
CA VAL A 469 -18.83 33.01 -3.94
C VAL A 469 -17.97 33.25 -2.70
N SER A 470 -18.32 34.23 -1.88
CA SER A 470 -17.63 34.52 -0.60
C SER A 470 -17.71 33.40 0.43
N GLY A 471 -18.70 32.52 0.36
CA GLY A 471 -18.90 31.37 1.27
C GLY A 471 -18.26 30.06 0.80
N LEU A 472 -17.74 29.99 -0.45
CA LEU A 472 -17.24 28.73 -1.03
C LEU A 472 -16.10 28.10 -0.27
N LYS A 473 -15.13 28.87 0.19
CA LYS A 473 -13.99 28.34 0.94
C LYS A 473 -14.43 27.66 2.23
N GLU A 474 -15.31 28.30 2.98
CA GLU A 474 -15.84 27.75 4.22
C GLU A 474 -16.67 26.48 3.96
N TYR A 475 -17.48 26.47 2.93
CA TYR A 475 -18.24 25.30 2.49
C TYR A 475 -17.32 24.09 2.20
N LEU A 476 -16.26 24.31 1.40
CA LEU A 476 -15.30 23.25 1.02
C LEU A 476 -14.50 22.76 2.24
N ARG A 477 -14.08 23.64 3.17
CA ARG A 477 -13.40 23.24 4.41
C ARG A 477 -14.27 22.33 5.29
N ARG A 478 -15.55 22.72 5.50
CA ARG A 478 -16.51 21.90 6.27
C ARG A 478 -16.72 20.53 5.64
N SER A 479 -16.84 20.50 4.32
CA SER A 479 -17.03 19.25 3.57
C SER A 479 -15.82 18.29 3.68
N LEU A 480 -14.60 18.81 3.83
CA LEU A 480 -13.41 18.00 4.09
C LEU A 480 -13.35 17.45 5.52
N GLN A 481 -13.89 18.20 6.50
CA GLN A 481 -13.89 17.79 7.91
C GLN A 481 -14.98 16.74 8.22
N SER A 482 -16.08 16.75 7.47
CA SER A 482 -17.21 15.84 7.65
C SER A 482 -17.13 14.56 6.82
N SER A 483 -16.06 14.37 6.05
CA SER A 483 -15.82 13.23 5.15
C SER A 483 -14.90 12.21 5.78
#